data_6bac851e6840fb84f0783757cdbdb8e1
#
_entry.id   6bac851e6840fb84f0783757cdbdb8e1
#
_cell.length_a   1.000
_cell.length_b   1.000
_cell.length_c   1.000
_cell.angle_alpha   90.00
_cell.angle_beta   90.00
_cell.angle_gamma   90.00
#
_symmetry.space_group_name_H-M   'P 1'
#
loop_
_entity.id
_entity.type
_entity.pdbx_description
1 polymer ?
#
loop_
_entity_poly.entity_id
_entity_poly.type
_entity_poly.pdbx_seq_one_letter_code
_entity_poly.pdbx_strand_id
1 'polypeptide(L)'
;DRLLLTKLVARMTRMGWESLTQTSENATLNSNPALFPLDRAIYADFTHDSVLTSVLATLQLKEFGIAPSLSDERRAFRSSLIVPFAARLVVEVWRCPTSPLVKRRVPVPLGPERSYVRLKLNDAIVPLRQLPPCEDRADGLCDLDHFYAAIGERNDKNWWARCQT
;
A
#
# COMPACT_ATOMS: atom_id res chain seq x y z
N ASP A 1 -2.59 -5.72 9.54
CA ASP A 1 -2.90 -7.01 8.90
C ASP A 1 -1.93 -7.25 7.73
N ARG A 2 -0.86 -8.00 8.02
CA ARG A 2 0.20 -8.31 7.06
C ARG A 2 -0.30 -9.05 5.85
N LEU A 3 -1.28 -9.90 6.07
CA LEU A 3 -1.85 -10.72 5.02
C LEU A 3 -2.49 -9.87 3.94
N LEU A 4 -3.30 -8.88 4.34
CA LEU A 4 -3.91 -7.96 3.38
C LEU A 4 -2.84 -7.14 2.65
N LEU A 5 -1.79 -6.71 3.36
CA LEU A 5 -0.69 -5.98 2.75
C LEU A 5 0.07 -6.85 1.73
N THR A 6 0.25 -8.14 2.01
CA THR A 6 0.86 -9.08 1.06
C THR A 6 -0.01 -9.28 -0.18
N LYS A 7 -1.32 -9.44 -0.01
CA LYS A 7 -2.27 -9.51 -1.13
C LYS A 7 -2.24 -8.24 -1.98
N LEU A 8 -2.17 -7.10 -1.33
CA LEU A 8 -2.07 -5.80 -1.99
C LEU A 8 -0.78 -5.74 -2.84
N VAL A 9 0.36 -6.12 -2.27
CA VAL A 9 1.64 -6.14 -2.98
C VAL A 9 1.59 -7.08 -4.19
N ALA A 10 1.05 -8.31 -4.03
CA ALA A 10 0.90 -9.25 -5.13
C ALA A 10 0.08 -8.65 -6.29
N ARG A 11 -1.03 -7.98 -5.99
CA ARG A 11 -1.88 -7.32 -6.99
C ARG A 11 -1.19 -6.14 -7.67
N MET A 12 -0.43 -5.33 -6.93
CA MET A 12 0.30 -4.18 -7.49
C MET A 12 1.44 -4.60 -8.40
N THR A 13 2.21 -5.60 -7.98
CA THR A 13 3.40 -6.06 -8.70
C THR A 13 3.08 -7.11 -9.76
N ARG A 14 1.89 -7.70 -9.70
CA ARG A 14 1.48 -8.89 -10.48
C ARG A 14 2.40 -10.11 -10.26
N MET A 15 3.12 -10.12 -9.16
CA MET A 15 3.96 -11.24 -8.77
C MET A 15 3.12 -12.32 -8.11
N GLY A 16 3.36 -13.58 -8.49
CA GLY A 16 2.66 -14.70 -7.89
C GLY A 16 2.88 -14.78 -6.37
N TRP A 17 1.90 -15.34 -5.69
CA TRP A 17 1.90 -15.46 -4.24
C TRP A 17 3.12 -16.17 -3.67
N GLU A 18 3.65 -17.17 -4.40
CA GLU A 18 4.78 -17.99 -3.99
C GLU A 18 6.07 -17.19 -3.79
N SER A 19 6.22 -16.06 -4.51
CA SER A 19 7.40 -15.20 -4.40
C SER A 19 7.37 -14.27 -3.19
N LEU A 20 6.23 -14.15 -2.51
CA LEU A 20 6.01 -13.08 -1.55
C LEU A 20 6.04 -13.52 -0.09
N THR A 21 5.87 -14.82 0.28
CA THR A 21 5.64 -15.09 1.69
C THR A 21 5.91 -16.50 2.22
N GLN A 22 6.26 -16.49 3.50
CA GLN A 22 5.91 -17.53 4.47
C GLN A 22 4.66 -17.05 5.24
N THR A 23 3.47 -17.39 4.80
CA THR A 23 2.23 -17.08 5.53
C THR A 23 1.50 -18.36 5.92
N SER A 24 0.64 -18.27 6.92
CA SER A 24 -0.30 -19.33 7.31
C SER A 24 -1.46 -19.49 6.32
N GLU A 25 -1.47 -18.76 5.21
CA GLU A 25 -2.52 -18.86 4.20
C GLU A 25 -2.37 -20.09 3.30
N ASN A 26 -3.50 -20.49 2.75
CA ASN A 26 -3.54 -21.59 1.81
C ASN A 26 -2.94 -21.17 0.45
N ALA A 27 -1.66 -21.49 0.25
CA ALA A 27 -0.94 -21.17 -0.98
C ALA A 27 -1.62 -21.74 -2.23
N THR A 28 -2.25 -22.92 -2.13
CA THR A 28 -2.97 -23.53 -3.26
C THR A 28 -4.12 -22.68 -3.76
N LEU A 29 -4.87 -22.06 -2.85
CA LEU A 29 -5.97 -21.15 -3.23
C LEU A 29 -5.44 -19.84 -3.79
N ASN A 30 -4.38 -19.29 -3.19
CA ASN A 30 -3.82 -18.00 -3.59
C ASN A 30 -2.98 -18.08 -4.88
N SER A 31 -2.47 -19.26 -5.23
CA SER A 31 -1.79 -19.50 -6.51
C SER A 31 -2.76 -19.82 -7.66
N ASN A 32 -4.05 -19.99 -7.35
CA ASN A 32 -5.05 -20.25 -8.38
C ASN A 32 -5.54 -18.93 -8.99
N PRO A 33 -5.26 -18.64 -10.28
CA PRO A 33 -5.64 -17.38 -10.92
C PRO A 33 -7.16 -17.17 -11.06
N ALA A 34 -7.96 -18.23 -10.94
CA ALA A 34 -9.41 -18.12 -10.93
C ALA A 34 -9.94 -17.58 -9.58
N LEU A 35 -9.23 -17.89 -8.46
CA LEU A 35 -9.60 -17.47 -7.12
C LEU A 35 -8.87 -16.20 -6.69
N PHE A 36 -7.64 -16.04 -7.12
CA PHE A 36 -6.81 -14.87 -6.84
C PHE A 36 -6.19 -14.31 -8.13
N PRO A 37 -7.00 -13.65 -8.98
CA PRO A 37 -6.51 -13.07 -10.23
C PRO A 37 -5.57 -11.90 -9.96
N LEU A 38 -4.48 -11.78 -10.75
CA LEU A 38 -3.48 -10.71 -10.68
C LEU A 38 -3.50 -9.80 -11.92
N ASP A 39 -4.41 -10.04 -12.85
CA ASP A 39 -4.52 -9.37 -14.15
C ASP A 39 -5.61 -8.30 -14.22
N ARG A 40 -6.32 -8.07 -13.12
CA ARG A 40 -7.42 -7.11 -13.09
C ARG A 40 -6.91 -5.67 -12.97
N ALA A 41 -7.67 -4.74 -13.55
CA ALA A 41 -7.40 -3.31 -13.44
C ALA A 41 -7.85 -2.74 -12.09
N ILE A 42 -8.86 -3.34 -11.47
CA ILE A 42 -9.47 -2.89 -10.22
C ILE A 42 -9.70 -4.09 -9.32
N TYR A 43 -9.38 -3.91 -8.04
CA TYR A 43 -9.71 -4.84 -6.96
C TYR A 43 -10.45 -4.07 -5.88
N ALA A 44 -11.46 -4.68 -5.30
CA ALA A 44 -12.21 -4.10 -4.18
C ALA A 44 -12.35 -5.15 -3.08
N ASP A 45 -11.85 -4.83 -1.90
CA ASP A 45 -11.99 -5.64 -0.70
C ASP A 45 -12.92 -4.92 0.28
N PHE A 46 -14.02 -5.54 0.65
CA PHE A 46 -14.96 -5.02 1.64
C PHE A 46 -14.59 -5.57 3.00
N THR A 47 -14.39 -4.67 3.97
CA THR A 47 -13.85 -5.06 5.27
C THR A 47 -14.35 -4.14 6.39
N HIS A 48 -13.77 -4.25 7.57
CA HIS A 48 -14.09 -3.47 8.76
C HIS A 48 -13.06 -2.36 9.01
N ASP A 49 -13.43 -1.39 9.83
CA ASP A 49 -12.58 -0.31 10.32
C ASP A 49 -11.29 -0.81 10.99
N SER A 50 -11.40 -1.89 11.76
CA SER A 50 -10.26 -2.55 12.41
C SER A 50 -9.19 -3.03 11.42
N VAL A 51 -9.61 -3.54 10.26
CA VAL A 51 -8.69 -3.99 9.22
C VAL A 51 -7.99 -2.81 8.54
N LEU A 52 -8.73 -1.74 8.21
CA LEU A 52 -8.12 -0.51 7.69
C LEU A 52 -7.09 0.07 8.67
N THR A 53 -7.45 0.14 9.95
CA THR A 53 -6.56 0.61 11.02
C THR A 53 -5.32 -0.28 11.12
N SER A 54 -5.48 -1.61 11.03
CA SER A 54 -4.36 -2.55 11.06
C SER A 54 -3.41 -2.37 9.88
N VAL A 55 -3.92 -2.10 8.68
CA VAL A 55 -3.08 -1.81 7.50
C VAL A 55 -2.28 -0.52 7.71
N LEU A 56 -2.94 0.55 8.15
CA LEU A 56 -2.26 1.82 8.45
C LEU A 56 -1.19 1.67 9.54
N ALA A 57 -1.47 0.90 10.59
CA ALA A 57 -0.51 0.61 11.65
C ALA A 57 0.69 -0.21 11.12
N THR A 58 0.43 -1.18 10.22
CA THR A 58 1.50 -1.98 9.61
C THR A 58 2.42 -1.13 8.73
N LEU A 59 1.87 -0.12 8.08
CA LEU A 59 2.66 0.86 7.31
C LEU A 59 3.50 1.77 8.21
N GLN A 60 3.26 1.80 9.52
CA GLN A 60 4.02 2.59 10.52
C GLN A 60 4.14 4.08 10.13
N LEU A 61 3.10 4.65 9.57
CA LEU A 61 3.06 6.06 9.21
C LEU A 61 2.90 6.91 10.48
N LYS A 62 3.89 7.74 10.78
CA LYS A 62 3.92 8.55 12.02
C LYS A 62 2.77 9.56 12.09
N GLU A 63 2.24 9.97 10.95
CA GLU A 63 1.05 10.84 10.91
C GLU A 63 -0.16 10.20 11.60
N PHE A 64 -0.21 8.88 11.66
CA PHE A 64 -1.26 8.13 12.37
C PHE A 64 -0.82 7.68 13.77
N GLY A 65 0.33 8.16 14.25
CA GLY A 65 0.82 7.86 15.59
C GLY A 65 -0.18 8.30 16.66
N ILE A 66 -0.31 7.49 17.72
CA ILE A 66 -1.18 7.79 18.85
C ILE A 66 -0.50 8.87 19.68
N ALA A 67 -1.18 9.98 19.94
CA ALA A 67 -0.72 10.98 20.87
C ALA A 67 -0.64 10.39 22.29
N PRO A 68 0.33 10.83 23.14
CA PRO A 68 0.50 10.32 24.49
C PRO A 68 -0.73 10.55 25.38
N SER A 69 -1.58 11.51 25.07
CA SER A 69 -2.79 11.82 25.82
C SER A 69 -4.04 11.58 25.00
N LEU A 70 -4.96 10.78 25.51
CA LEU A 70 -6.28 10.54 24.92
C LEU A 70 -7.15 11.80 24.88
N SER A 71 -6.88 12.77 25.74
CA SER A 71 -7.60 14.04 25.81
C SER A 71 -7.09 15.11 24.84
N ASP A 72 -5.97 14.87 24.14
CA ASP A 72 -5.46 15.82 23.16
C ASP A 72 -6.30 15.77 21.87
N GLU A 73 -7.15 16.76 21.71
CA GLU A 73 -7.98 16.90 20.51
C GLU A 73 -7.18 17.11 19.21
N ARG A 74 -5.92 17.52 19.31
CA ARG A 74 -5.01 17.74 18.17
C ARG A 74 -4.28 16.48 17.75
N ARG A 75 -4.53 15.34 18.44
CA ARG A 75 -3.90 14.06 18.04
C ARG A 75 -4.25 13.72 16.59
N ALA A 76 -3.26 13.26 15.83
CA ALA A 76 -3.43 12.88 14.42
C ALA A 76 -4.34 11.65 14.27
N PHE A 77 -4.25 10.67 15.19
CA PHE A 77 -5.10 9.50 15.16
C PHE A 77 -6.42 9.77 15.90
N ARG A 78 -7.44 10.04 15.13
CA ARG A 78 -8.84 10.07 15.58
C ARG A 78 -9.65 9.11 14.73
N SER A 79 -10.11 8.00 15.32
CA SER A 79 -10.83 6.94 14.60
C SER A 79 -12.02 7.47 13.79
N SER A 80 -12.77 8.42 14.35
CA SER A 80 -13.90 9.08 13.66
C SER A 80 -13.52 9.83 12.39
N LEU A 81 -12.25 10.23 12.22
CA LEU A 81 -11.75 10.89 11.01
C LEU A 81 -11.03 9.93 10.07
N ILE A 82 -10.38 8.91 10.62
CA ILE A 82 -9.56 7.97 9.86
C ILE A 82 -10.40 6.85 9.30
N VAL A 83 -11.29 6.29 10.13
CA VAL A 83 -12.18 5.18 9.76
C VAL A 83 -13.64 5.46 10.07
N PRO A 84 -14.22 6.57 9.56
CA PRO A 84 -15.66 6.83 9.66
C PRO A 84 -16.45 5.75 8.91
N PHE A 85 -17.77 5.81 9.01
CA PHE A 85 -18.63 4.98 8.16
C PHE A 85 -18.30 5.20 6.68
N ALA A 86 -18.23 4.12 5.92
CA ALA A 86 -17.81 4.12 4.51
C ALA A 86 -16.36 4.63 4.28
N ALA A 87 -15.49 4.53 5.28
CA ALA A 87 -14.06 4.81 5.11
C ALA A 87 -13.47 3.93 4.00
N ARG A 88 -12.52 4.49 3.25
CA ARG A 88 -11.84 3.77 2.17
C ARG A 88 -10.37 4.08 2.11
N LEU A 89 -9.57 3.04 1.94
CA LEU A 89 -8.17 3.14 1.58
C LEU A 89 -8.04 2.75 0.10
N VAL A 90 -7.61 3.70 -0.72
CA VAL A 90 -7.39 3.49 -2.14
C VAL A 90 -5.89 3.44 -2.40
N VAL A 91 -5.46 2.39 -3.09
CA VAL A 91 -4.08 2.26 -3.56
C VAL A 91 -4.11 2.36 -5.08
N GLU A 92 -3.47 3.38 -5.61
CA GLU A 92 -3.40 3.64 -7.03
C GLU A 92 -2.01 3.28 -7.55
N VAL A 93 -1.96 2.53 -8.66
CA VAL A 93 -0.72 2.28 -9.39
C VAL A 93 -0.74 3.08 -10.69
N TRP A 94 0.24 3.96 -10.84
CA TRP A 94 0.42 4.82 -12.00
C TRP A 94 1.57 4.32 -12.85
N ARG A 95 1.38 4.27 -14.14
CA ARG A 95 2.44 3.99 -15.12
C ARG A 95 2.74 5.26 -15.89
N CYS A 96 3.96 5.75 -15.75
CA CYS A 96 4.38 7.00 -16.36
C CYS A 96 5.56 6.72 -17.31
N PRO A 97 5.53 7.28 -18.52
CA PRO A 97 6.70 7.21 -19.40
C PRO A 97 7.86 7.97 -18.76
N THR A 98 9.07 7.40 -18.82
CA THR A 98 10.28 8.03 -18.27
C THR A 98 10.78 9.20 -19.13
N SER A 99 10.38 9.24 -20.40
CA SER A 99 10.70 10.36 -21.28
C SER A 99 9.68 11.49 -21.08
N PRO A 100 10.11 12.75 -20.93
CA PRO A 100 9.20 13.89 -20.86
C PRO A 100 8.31 13.88 -22.10
N LEU A 101 6.99 14.04 -21.89
CA LEU A 101 6.03 14.20 -22.96
C LEU A 101 6.35 15.50 -23.72
N VAL A 102 7.29 15.40 -24.65
CA VAL A 102 7.44 16.45 -25.64
C VAL A 102 6.16 16.42 -26.46
N LYS A 103 5.45 17.54 -26.53
CA LYS A 103 4.28 17.71 -27.41
C LYS A 103 4.74 17.53 -28.85
N ARG A 104 4.91 16.29 -29.29
CA ARG A 104 5.27 15.93 -30.65
C ARG A 104 4.00 15.59 -31.41
N ARG A 105 3.88 16.17 -32.61
CA ARG A 105 2.81 15.86 -33.57
C ARG A 105 2.93 14.46 -34.18
N VAL A 106 3.92 13.66 -33.80
CA VAL A 106 4.18 12.31 -34.33
C VAL A 106 4.13 11.30 -33.20
N PRO A 107 3.43 10.16 -33.36
CA PRO A 107 3.46 9.07 -32.39
C PRO A 107 4.89 8.52 -32.32
N VAL A 108 5.59 8.83 -31.25
CA VAL A 108 6.88 8.20 -30.92
C VAL A 108 6.60 7.09 -29.93
N PRO A 109 7.19 5.90 -30.04
CA PRO A 109 7.09 4.88 -29.01
C PRO A 109 7.45 5.51 -27.67
N LEU A 110 6.55 5.37 -26.69
CA LEU A 110 6.81 5.79 -25.31
C LEU A 110 8.03 5.02 -24.84
N GLY A 111 9.02 5.72 -24.26
CA GLY A 111 10.20 5.10 -23.67
C GLY A 111 9.80 4.13 -22.53
N PRO A 112 10.78 3.56 -21.83
CA PRO A 112 10.51 2.66 -20.71
C PRO A 112 9.58 3.35 -19.71
N GLU A 113 8.58 2.60 -19.21
CA GLU A 113 7.63 3.08 -18.23
C GLU A 113 8.17 2.84 -16.82
N ARG A 114 7.91 3.79 -15.93
CA ARG A 114 8.07 3.61 -14.48
C ARG A 114 6.71 3.49 -13.82
N SER A 115 6.63 2.60 -12.86
CA SER A 115 5.44 2.42 -12.04
C SER A 115 5.59 3.16 -10.72
N TYR A 116 4.54 3.86 -10.33
CA TYR A 116 4.46 4.60 -9.08
C TYR A 116 3.22 4.16 -8.31
N VAL A 117 3.27 4.28 -7.00
CA VAL A 117 2.14 4.03 -6.11
C VAL A 117 1.75 5.30 -5.38
N ARG A 118 0.47 5.48 -5.13
CA ARG A 118 -0.10 6.52 -4.27
C ARG A 118 -1.19 5.91 -3.40
N LEU A 119 -1.20 6.30 -2.13
CA LEU A 119 -2.25 5.95 -1.20
C LEU A 119 -3.17 7.14 -0.95
N LYS A 120 -4.47 6.86 -0.86
CA LYS A 120 -5.48 7.83 -0.46
C LYS A 120 -6.34 7.24 0.63
N LEU A 121 -6.53 7.98 1.70
CA LEU A 121 -7.44 7.64 2.80
C LEU A 121 -8.59 8.65 2.79
N ASN A 122 -9.81 8.18 2.59
CA ASN A 122 -11.00 9.04 2.50
C ASN A 122 -10.79 10.20 1.50
N ASP A 123 -10.21 9.90 0.33
CA ASP A 123 -9.83 10.83 -0.74
C ASP A 123 -8.63 11.76 -0.46
N ALA A 124 -8.16 11.86 0.78
CA ALA A 124 -6.95 12.59 1.09
C ALA A 124 -5.70 11.79 0.72
N ILE A 125 -4.73 12.43 0.10
CA ILE A 125 -3.43 11.81 -0.20
C ILE A 125 -2.71 11.52 1.12
N VAL A 126 -2.23 10.27 1.27
CA VAL A 126 -1.40 9.85 2.39
C VAL A 126 0.07 10.07 2.02
N PRO A 127 0.80 10.94 2.73
CA PRO A 127 2.21 11.18 2.44
C PRO A 127 3.07 9.94 2.70
N LEU A 128 3.84 9.51 1.70
CA LEU A 128 4.69 8.31 1.78
C LEU A 128 6.14 8.61 2.17
N ARG A 129 6.52 9.87 2.43
CA ARG A 129 7.87 10.29 2.84
C ARG A 129 8.42 9.57 4.07
N GLN A 130 7.57 8.94 4.87
CA GLN A 130 7.95 8.18 6.06
C GLN A 130 8.23 6.71 5.78
N LEU A 131 8.14 6.33 4.53
CA LEU A 131 8.50 5.01 4.01
C LEU A 131 9.78 5.13 3.17
N PRO A 132 10.97 5.31 3.78
CA PRO A 132 12.20 5.32 2.98
C PRO A 132 12.29 4.02 2.15
N PRO A 133 12.72 4.12 0.89
CA PRO A 133 13.26 5.28 0.19
C PRO A 133 12.25 6.15 -0.57
N CYS A 134 10.94 6.16 -0.21
CA CYS A 134 9.98 7.08 -0.82
C CYS A 134 10.32 8.55 -0.50
N GLU A 135 10.27 9.40 -1.52
CA GLU A 135 10.55 10.83 -1.39
C GLU A 135 9.30 11.62 -0.97
N ASP A 136 9.51 12.84 -0.47
CA ASP A 136 8.42 13.77 -0.17
C ASP A 136 7.97 14.47 -1.47
N ARG A 137 6.89 14.00 -2.05
CA ARG A 137 6.33 14.52 -3.29
C ARG A 137 4.95 15.11 -3.05
N ALA A 138 4.68 16.27 -3.61
CA ALA A 138 3.38 16.95 -3.50
C ALA A 138 2.22 16.14 -4.13
N ASP A 139 2.51 15.32 -5.15
CA ASP A 139 1.54 14.43 -5.78
C ASP A 139 1.32 13.11 -5.02
N GLY A 140 2.10 12.88 -3.95
CA GLY A 140 2.03 11.68 -3.11
C GLY A 140 2.53 10.39 -3.78
N LEU A 141 3.15 10.49 -4.94
CA LEU A 141 3.67 9.33 -5.67
C LEU A 141 5.00 8.86 -5.08
N CYS A 142 5.13 7.55 -4.92
CA CYS A 142 6.39 6.86 -4.64
C CYS A 142 6.67 5.86 -5.76
N ASP A 143 7.92 5.70 -6.14
CA ASP A 143 8.33 4.63 -7.05
C ASP A 143 7.87 3.28 -6.48
N LEU A 144 7.32 2.41 -7.33
CA LEU A 144 6.73 1.15 -6.88
C LEU A 144 7.76 0.22 -6.25
N ASP A 145 8.98 0.19 -6.79
CA ASP A 145 10.06 -0.65 -6.26
C ASP A 145 10.53 -0.13 -4.90
N HIS A 146 10.58 1.20 -4.71
CA HIS A 146 10.87 1.84 -3.44
C HIS A 146 9.80 1.52 -2.39
N PHE A 147 8.53 1.61 -2.77
CA PHE A 147 7.43 1.28 -1.89
C PHE A 147 7.44 -0.21 -1.50
N TYR A 148 7.73 -1.09 -2.46
CA TYR A 148 7.86 -2.52 -2.21
C TYR A 148 9.00 -2.83 -1.23
N ALA A 149 10.18 -2.22 -1.42
CA ALA A 149 11.31 -2.36 -0.50
C ALA A 149 10.95 -1.90 0.92
N ALA A 150 10.32 -0.72 1.04
CA ALA A 150 9.90 -0.17 2.33
C ALA A 150 8.90 -1.06 3.07
N ILE A 151 7.98 -1.71 2.36
CA ILE A 151 7.03 -2.67 2.95
C ILE A 151 7.74 -3.97 3.33
N GLY A 152 8.67 -4.44 2.48
CA GLY A 152 9.43 -5.67 2.72
C GLY A 152 10.25 -5.61 4.01
N GLU A 153 10.89 -4.48 4.29
CA GLU A 153 11.63 -4.25 5.53
C GLU A 153 10.71 -4.29 6.78
N ARG A 154 9.47 -3.82 6.63
CA ARG A 154 8.46 -3.84 7.71
C ARG A 154 7.76 -5.18 7.86
N ASN A 155 7.91 -6.07 6.89
CA ASN A 155 7.35 -7.41 6.91
C ASN A 155 8.29 -8.39 7.64
N ASP A 156 8.60 -8.07 8.92
CA ASP A 156 9.43 -8.93 9.77
C ASP A 156 8.86 -10.34 9.87
N LYS A 157 9.62 -11.30 9.37
CA LYS A 157 9.24 -12.72 9.34
C LYS A 157 9.12 -13.33 10.76
N ASN A 158 9.72 -12.69 11.76
CA ASN A 158 9.79 -13.20 13.15
C ASN A 158 8.78 -12.54 14.10
N TRP A 159 7.78 -11.82 13.59
CA TRP A 159 6.79 -11.12 14.42
C TRP A 159 6.05 -12.07 15.39
N TRP A 160 5.80 -13.31 14.96
CA TRP A 160 5.12 -14.31 15.79
C TRP A 160 5.97 -14.71 17.00
N ALA A 161 7.28 -14.92 16.80
CA ALA A 161 8.20 -15.24 17.89
C ALA A 161 8.26 -14.12 18.94
N ARG A 162 8.12 -12.85 18.51
CA ARG A 162 8.06 -11.69 19.42
C ARG A 162 6.75 -11.55 20.21
N CYS A 163 5.68 -12.22 19.76
CA CYS A 163 4.43 -12.25 20.49
C CYS A 163 4.40 -13.35 21.56
N GLN A 164 5.40 -14.23 21.62
CA GLN A 164 5.47 -15.37 22.55
C GLN A 164 6.40 -15.09 23.76
N THR A 165 7.04 -13.94 23.82
CA THR A 165 7.87 -13.47 24.96
C THR A 165 7.10 -12.50 25.82
#